data_56f4f462a028d0979133ea63524c32d4
#
_entry.id   56f4f462a028d0979133ea63524c32d4
#
_cell.length_a   1.000
_cell.length_b   1.000
_cell.length_c   1.000
_cell.angle_alpha   90.00
_cell.angle_beta   90.00
_cell.angle_gamma   90.00
#
_symmetry.space_group_name_H-M   'P 1'
#
loop_
_entity.id
_entity.type
_entity.pdbx_description
1 polymer ?
#
loop_
_entity_poly.entity_id
_entity_poly.type
_entity_poly.pdbx_seq_one_letter_code
_entity_poly.pdbx_strand_id
1 'polypeptide(L)'
;SVVAVDLRHHGRSGKGSPPDSVDACVGDLLDWSSSVGIEPETVIGHSFGSKIALTLPSRLDSIEQVMILDADPGPLQLEGIARDEVPVLRLLDLLRKAPETYRNRQQFEEMLASGGFGAAVAGWVGKNLRRRQDGLLELSSEIDRIEEMLSDHHRIDGWKLIESPRNLQVSMCVGGRSKVVSPLSQQRMEDLQRSDPTRYSLEVIETAGHWLHVDAAEPLLQFIGSRLRS
;
A
#
# COMPACT_ATOMS: atom_id res chain seq x y z
N SER A 1 -0.29 -18.97 -10.18
CA SER A 1 -1.00 -18.81 -8.88
C SER A 1 -0.83 -17.40 -8.36
N VAL A 2 -1.80 -16.89 -7.57
CA VAL A 2 -1.73 -15.58 -6.91
C VAL A 2 -1.82 -15.79 -5.41
N VAL A 3 -0.99 -15.10 -4.65
CA VAL A 3 -1.02 -15.08 -3.19
C VAL A 3 -1.18 -13.64 -2.71
N ALA A 4 -2.16 -13.41 -1.86
CA ALA A 4 -2.33 -12.15 -1.15
C ALA A 4 -1.81 -12.32 0.29
N VAL A 5 -0.95 -11.40 0.72
CA VAL A 5 -0.32 -11.45 2.04
C VAL A 5 -0.81 -10.31 2.92
N ASP A 6 -1.06 -10.60 4.19
CA ASP A 6 -1.21 -9.57 5.22
C ASP A 6 0.21 -9.17 5.70
N LEU A 7 0.55 -7.90 5.66
CA LEU A 7 1.82 -7.41 6.22
C LEU A 7 1.80 -7.49 7.75
N ARG A 8 2.98 -7.37 8.40
CA ARG A 8 3.06 -7.23 9.88
C ARG A 8 2.07 -6.16 10.37
N HIS A 9 1.51 -6.34 11.55
CA HIS A 9 0.48 -5.49 12.16
C HIS A 9 -0.85 -5.42 11.40
N HIS A 10 -1.04 -6.19 10.32
CA HIS A 10 -2.27 -6.21 9.54
C HIS A 10 -2.91 -7.60 9.53
N GLY A 11 -4.23 -7.64 9.40
CA GLY A 11 -5.01 -8.84 9.18
C GLY A 11 -4.73 -9.96 10.20
N ARG A 12 -4.26 -11.11 9.70
CA ARG A 12 -3.93 -12.30 10.51
C ARG A 12 -2.43 -12.47 10.76
N SER A 13 -1.60 -11.63 10.16
CA SER A 13 -0.14 -11.70 10.36
C SER A 13 0.27 -11.24 11.75
N GLY A 14 1.39 -11.77 12.23
CA GLY A 14 1.99 -11.40 13.49
C GLY A 14 2.48 -9.96 13.52
N LYS A 15 2.92 -9.53 14.70
CA LYS A 15 3.39 -8.16 14.90
C LYS A 15 4.83 -7.94 14.44
N GLY A 16 5.61 -9.01 14.25
CA GLY A 16 7.03 -8.92 13.96
C GLY A 16 7.86 -8.36 15.13
N SER A 17 9.15 -8.22 14.92
CA SER A 17 10.06 -7.56 15.86
C SER A 17 10.48 -6.18 15.33
N PRO A 18 10.67 -5.18 16.18
CA PRO A 18 11.22 -3.89 15.77
C PRO A 18 12.59 -4.02 15.09
N PRO A 19 12.95 -3.06 14.21
CA PRO A 19 12.19 -1.88 13.82
C PRO A 19 11.04 -2.20 12.87
N ASP A 20 10.01 -1.38 12.87
CA ASP A 20 8.90 -1.46 11.93
C ASP A 20 9.17 -0.55 10.73
N SER A 21 9.61 -1.15 9.63
CA SER A 21 10.08 -0.47 8.43
C SER A 21 9.64 -1.21 7.16
N VAL A 22 9.82 -0.59 6.01
CA VAL A 22 9.64 -1.25 4.72
C VAL A 22 10.61 -2.41 4.56
N ASP A 23 11.88 -2.25 4.97
CA ASP A 23 12.87 -3.32 4.91
C ASP A 23 12.50 -4.50 5.81
N ALA A 24 11.93 -4.25 6.98
CA ALA A 24 11.42 -5.29 7.86
C ALA A 24 10.23 -6.05 7.23
N CYS A 25 9.32 -5.35 6.55
CA CYS A 25 8.25 -6.00 5.78
C CYS A 25 8.81 -6.86 4.65
N VAL A 26 9.85 -6.37 3.95
CA VAL A 26 10.56 -7.14 2.92
C VAL A 26 11.17 -8.39 3.52
N GLY A 27 11.85 -8.28 4.67
CA GLY A 27 12.40 -9.43 5.40
C GLY A 27 11.37 -10.50 5.72
N ASP A 28 10.21 -10.10 6.28
CA ASP A 28 9.10 -11.01 6.56
C ASP A 28 8.62 -11.76 5.30
N LEU A 29 8.53 -11.05 4.17
CA LEU A 29 8.09 -11.65 2.91
C LEU A 29 9.11 -12.62 2.34
N LEU A 30 10.42 -12.35 2.49
CA LEU A 30 11.49 -13.25 2.10
C LEU A 30 11.48 -14.52 2.95
N ASP A 31 11.35 -14.39 4.27
CA ASP A 31 11.27 -15.52 5.19
C ASP A 31 10.04 -16.39 4.92
N TRP A 32 8.88 -15.73 4.69
CA TRP A 32 7.66 -16.42 4.32
C TRP A 32 7.83 -17.16 2.98
N SER A 33 8.29 -16.48 1.93
CA SER A 33 8.51 -17.03 0.58
C SER A 33 9.38 -18.27 0.65
N SER A 34 10.52 -18.18 1.36
CA SER A 34 11.42 -19.30 1.60
C SER A 34 10.76 -20.45 2.36
N SER A 35 9.98 -20.15 3.40
CA SER A 35 9.34 -21.17 4.24
C SER A 35 8.27 -22.00 3.50
N VAL A 36 7.64 -21.42 2.47
CA VAL A 36 6.60 -22.10 1.68
C VAL A 36 7.10 -22.55 0.29
N GLY A 37 8.37 -22.26 -0.05
CA GLY A 37 8.99 -22.63 -1.31
C GLY A 37 8.38 -21.91 -2.52
N ILE A 38 7.98 -20.64 -2.36
CA ILE A 38 7.43 -19.81 -3.44
C ILE A 38 8.50 -18.82 -3.91
N GLU A 39 8.80 -18.82 -5.19
CA GLU A 39 9.65 -17.84 -5.85
C GLU A 39 8.77 -16.96 -6.77
N PRO A 40 8.35 -15.77 -6.33
CA PRO A 40 7.49 -14.91 -7.13
C PRO A 40 8.28 -14.29 -8.29
N GLU A 41 7.69 -14.31 -9.49
CA GLU A 41 8.21 -13.61 -10.67
C GLU A 41 7.60 -12.20 -10.79
N THR A 42 6.39 -12.02 -10.28
CA THR A 42 5.66 -10.75 -10.30
C THR A 42 5.21 -10.38 -8.89
N VAL A 43 5.42 -9.13 -8.53
CA VAL A 43 4.90 -8.56 -7.28
C VAL A 43 4.03 -7.36 -7.55
N ILE A 44 2.93 -7.25 -6.82
CA ILE A 44 1.95 -6.18 -6.97
C ILE A 44 1.80 -5.48 -5.62
N GLY A 45 1.99 -4.17 -5.61
CA GLY A 45 1.81 -3.35 -4.41
C GLY A 45 0.80 -2.22 -4.63
N HIS A 46 -0.15 -2.08 -3.71
CA HIS A 46 -1.07 -0.95 -3.68
C HIS A 46 -0.68 0.00 -2.55
N SER A 47 -0.66 1.29 -2.83
CA SER A 47 -0.41 2.33 -1.82
C SER A 47 0.87 2.04 -1.02
N PHE A 48 0.80 1.86 0.30
CA PHE A 48 1.93 1.49 1.16
C PHE A 48 2.70 0.26 0.63
N GLY A 49 2.01 -0.76 0.15
CA GLY A 49 2.61 -1.99 -0.40
C GLY A 49 3.48 -1.76 -1.64
N SER A 50 3.34 -0.63 -2.33
CA SER A 50 4.08 -0.36 -3.57
C SER A 50 5.59 -0.21 -3.34
N LYS A 51 6.01 0.47 -2.27
CA LYS A 51 7.44 0.60 -1.97
C LYS A 51 8.06 -0.70 -1.44
N ILE A 52 7.26 -1.54 -0.80
CA ILE A 52 7.66 -2.91 -0.45
C ILE A 52 7.87 -3.72 -1.73
N ALA A 53 6.89 -3.68 -2.66
CA ALA A 53 6.98 -4.38 -3.94
C ALA A 53 8.18 -3.89 -4.77
N LEU A 54 8.50 -2.60 -4.77
CA LEU A 54 9.68 -2.04 -5.44
C LEU A 54 11.00 -2.46 -4.78
N THR A 55 11.00 -2.70 -3.46
CA THR A 55 12.22 -3.06 -2.72
C THR A 55 12.55 -4.55 -2.85
N LEU A 56 11.53 -5.41 -2.93
CA LEU A 56 11.71 -6.88 -3.01
C LEU A 56 12.67 -7.33 -4.12
N PRO A 57 12.64 -6.80 -5.35
CA PRO A 57 13.57 -7.19 -6.41
C PRO A 57 15.05 -7.00 -6.07
N SER A 58 15.38 -6.10 -5.15
CA SER A 58 16.76 -5.91 -4.70
C SER A 58 17.29 -7.05 -3.83
N ARG A 59 16.40 -7.92 -3.35
CA ARG A 59 16.67 -9.01 -2.41
C ARG A 59 16.27 -10.38 -2.95
N LEU A 60 15.48 -10.44 -4.02
CA LEU A 60 14.98 -11.68 -4.61
C LEU A 60 15.09 -11.61 -6.13
N ASP A 61 16.00 -12.41 -6.68
CA ASP A 61 16.36 -12.35 -8.11
C ASP A 61 15.29 -12.93 -9.04
N SER A 62 14.38 -13.76 -8.54
CA SER A 62 13.26 -14.31 -9.29
C SER A 62 12.25 -13.26 -9.74
N ILE A 63 12.21 -12.08 -9.08
CA ILE A 63 11.25 -11.03 -9.43
C ILE A 63 11.71 -10.29 -10.67
N GLU A 64 10.95 -10.43 -11.74
CA GLU A 64 11.17 -9.78 -13.04
C GLU A 64 10.20 -8.62 -13.29
N GLN A 65 9.09 -8.57 -12.54
CA GLN A 65 8.04 -7.59 -12.75
C GLN A 65 7.49 -7.02 -11.44
N VAL A 66 7.28 -5.69 -11.43
CA VAL A 66 6.60 -4.97 -10.35
C VAL A 66 5.41 -4.21 -10.92
N MET A 67 4.26 -4.34 -10.28
CA MET A 67 3.09 -3.50 -10.56
C MET A 67 2.80 -2.59 -9.38
N ILE A 68 2.75 -1.30 -9.62
CA ILE A 68 2.47 -0.24 -8.64
C ILE A 68 1.02 0.21 -8.83
N LEU A 69 0.20 0.09 -7.80
CA LEU A 69 -1.20 0.49 -7.84
C LEU A 69 -1.41 1.74 -6.98
N ASP A 70 -1.66 2.86 -7.64
CA ASP A 70 -2.00 4.17 -7.08
C ASP A 70 -1.12 4.59 -5.90
N ALA A 71 0.19 4.64 -6.14
CA ALA A 71 1.19 5.09 -5.18
C ALA A 71 2.26 5.94 -5.85
N ASP A 72 2.63 7.04 -5.21
CA ASP A 72 3.76 7.86 -5.66
C ASP A 72 5.08 7.17 -5.29
N PRO A 73 5.96 6.86 -6.26
CA PRO A 73 7.24 6.24 -5.98
C PRO A 73 8.21 7.16 -5.22
N GLY A 74 8.05 8.47 -5.36
CA GLY A 74 8.94 9.45 -4.74
C GLY A 74 8.84 9.49 -3.22
N PRO A 75 9.84 10.08 -2.56
CA PRO A 75 9.72 10.36 -1.13
C PRO A 75 8.64 11.43 -0.89
N LEU A 76 7.84 11.23 0.13
CA LEU A 76 6.88 12.24 0.56
C LEU A 76 7.57 13.22 1.51
N GLN A 77 7.75 14.46 1.05
CA GLN A 77 8.30 15.54 1.88
C GLN A 77 7.16 16.13 2.71
N LEU A 78 7.23 15.91 4.02
CA LEU A 78 6.25 16.43 4.98
C LEU A 78 6.75 17.70 5.71
N GLU A 79 7.94 18.19 5.36
CA GLU A 79 8.50 19.40 5.96
C GLU A 79 7.59 20.61 5.70
N GLY A 80 7.18 21.31 6.76
CA GLY A 80 6.30 22.47 6.64
C GLY A 80 4.80 22.15 6.41
N ILE A 81 4.43 20.88 6.28
CA ILE A 81 3.03 20.45 6.15
C ILE A 81 2.49 20.11 7.56
N ALA A 82 1.39 20.72 7.94
CA ALA A 82 0.76 20.40 9.21
C ALA A 82 0.24 18.94 9.20
N ARG A 83 0.41 18.24 10.32
CA ARG A 83 0.10 16.81 10.44
C ARG A 83 -1.35 16.47 10.08
N ASP A 84 -2.28 17.36 10.41
CA ASP A 84 -3.71 17.23 10.11
C ASP A 84 -4.07 17.49 8.64
N GLU A 85 -3.17 18.10 7.88
CA GLU A 85 -3.30 18.24 6.42
C GLU A 85 -2.96 16.94 5.68
N VAL A 86 -2.27 15.99 6.33
CA VAL A 86 -1.95 14.67 5.76
C VAL A 86 -3.02 13.66 6.18
N PRO A 87 -3.91 13.21 5.26
CA PRO A 87 -5.10 12.42 5.62
C PRO A 87 -4.81 11.18 6.45
N VAL A 88 -3.73 10.44 6.12
CA VAL A 88 -3.38 9.21 6.86
C VAL A 88 -2.87 9.53 8.27
N LEU A 89 -2.09 10.60 8.47
CA LEU A 89 -1.61 11.00 9.79
C LEU A 89 -2.77 11.51 10.66
N ARG A 90 -3.69 12.27 10.06
CA ARG A 90 -4.92 12.69 10.72
C ARG A 90 -5.77 11.49 11.15
N LEU A 91 -5.84 10.44 10.33
CA LEU A 91 -6.53 9.19 10.69
C LEU A 91 -5.85 8.51 11.89
N LEU A 92 -4.52 8.38 11.89
CA LEU A 92 -3.79 7.77 12.99
C LEU A 92 -3.98 8.54 14.29
N ASP A 93 -3.98 9.88 14.23
CA ASP A 93 -4.24 10.74 15.41
C ASP A 93 -5.67 10.59 15.93
N LEU A 94 -6.66 10.43 15.05
CA LEU A 94 -8.03 10.14 15.46
C LEU A 94 -8.10 8.76 16.15
N LEU A 95 -7.49 7.74 15.56
CA LEU A 95 -7.51 6.38 16.11
C LEU A 95 -6.80 6.27 17.47
N ARG A 96 -5.73 7.05 17.72
CA ARG A 96 -5.07 7.13 19.05
C ARG A 96 -5.97 7.67 20.14
N LYS A 97 -6.84 8.61 19.77
CA LYS A 97 -7.78 9.26 20.70
C LYS A 97 -9.12 8.54 20.80
N ALA A 98 -9.30 7.51 19.98
CA ALA A 98 -10.53 6.76 19.87
C ALA A 98 -10.76 5.89 21.11
N PRO A 99 -12.01 5.51 21.42
CA PRO A 99 -12.30 4.53 22.45
C PRO A 99 -11.58 3.20 22.18
N GLU A 100 -11.09 2.54 23.23
CA GLU A 100 -10.47 1.22 23.11
C GLU A 100 -11.42 0.14 22.60
N THR A 101 -12.72 0.30 22.89
CA THR A 101 -13.74 -0.68 22.53
C THR A 101 -15.02 -0.04 22.01
N TYR A 102 -15.75 -0.81 21.20
CA TYR A 102 -17.02 -0.41 20.57
C TYR A 102 -18.06 -1.50 20.79
N ARG A 103 -19.32 -1.12 20.99
CA ARG A 103 -20.44 -2.06 21.14
C ARG A 103 -20.71 -2.81 19.83
N ASN A 104 -20.57 -2.12 18.70
CA ASN A 104 -20.82 -2.65 17.36
C ASN A 104 -20.03 -1.86 16.32
N ARG A 105 -20.06 -2.35 15.08
CA ARG A 105 -19.37 -1.73 13.96
C ARG A 105 -19.88 -0.32 13.64
N GLN A 106 -21.17 -0.09 13.79
CA GLN A 106 -21.77 1.22 13.52
C GLN A 106 -21.16 2.32 14.43
N GLN A 107 -21.00 2.05 15.73
CA GLN A 107 -20.35 3.00 16.65
C GLN A 107 -18.94 3.37 16.22
N PHE A 108 -18.18 2.39 15.71
CA PHE A 108 -16.84 2.64 15.15
C PHE A 108 -16.90 3.52 13.89
N GLU A 109 -17.84 3.23 12.97
CA GLU A 109 -18.04 4.00 11.75
C GLU A 109 -18.48 5.43 12.03
N GLU A 110 -19.36 5.64 13.01
CA GLU A 110 -19.78 6.97 13.49
C GLU A 110 -18.60 7.76 14.08
N MET A 111 -17.71 7.11 14.83
CA MET A 111 -16.49 7.75 15.36
C MET A 111 -15.59 8.23 14.20
N LEU A 112 -15.35 7.40 13.18
CA LEU A 112 -14.58 7.80 12.01
C LEU A 112 -15.26 8.91 11.20
N ALA A 113 -16.59 8.85 11.03
CA ALA A 113 -17.36 9.89 10.37
C ALA A 113 -17.27 11.24 11.08
N SER A 114 -17.28 11.24 12.44
CA SER A 114 -17.08 12.46 13.23
C SER A 114 -15.71 13.11 13.03
N GLY A 115 -14.70 12.30 12.68
CA GLY A 115 -13.36 12.75 12.28
C GLY A 115 -13.24 13.15 10.80
N GLY A 116 -14.35 13.13 10.05
CA GLY A 116 -14.40 13.51 8.64
C GLY A 116 -13.95 12.40 7.68
N PHE A 117 -13.96 11.12 8.11
CA PHE A 117 -13.62 9.98 7.27
C PHE A 117 -14.86 9.29 6.74
N GLY A 118 -14.91 9.07 5.42
CA GLY A 118 -16.05 8.44 4.76
C GLY A 118 -16.11 6.92 4.90
N ALA A 119 -17.20 6.33 4.40
CA ALA A 119 -17.51 4.91 4.51
C ALA A 119 -16.40 3.98 3.95
N ALA A 120 -15.68 4.40 2.89
CA ALA A 120 -14.59 3.60 2.33
C ALA A 120 -13.44 3.42 3.33
N VAL A 121 -13.04 4.51 4.00
CA VAL A 121 -12.01 4.46 5.05
C VAL A 121 -12.52 3.64 6.24
N ALA A 122 -13.76 3.85 6.67
CA ALA A 122 -14.36 3.09 7.76
C ALA A 122 -14.44 1.59 7.46
N GLY A 123 -14.78 1.23 6.22
CA GLY A 123 -14.79 -0.15 5.75
C GLY A 123 -13.40 -0.78 5.77
N TRP A 124 -12.38 -0.03 5.34
CA TRP A 124 -11.00 -0.49 5.33
C TRP A 124 -10.43 -0.66 6.74
N VAL A 125 -10.47 0.38 7.59
CA VAL A 125 -9.95 0.31 8.96
C VAL A 125 -10.73 -0.74 9.78
N GLY A 126 -12.03 -0.81 9.57
CA GLY A 126 -12.93 -1.75 10.25
C GLY A 126 -12.66 -3.23 9.98
N LYS A 127 -11.83 -3.57 8.97
CA LYS A 127 -11.34 -4.96 8.78
C LYS A 127 -10.42 -5.41 9.92
N ASN A 128 -9.84 -4.47 10.65
CA ASN A 128 -8.99 -4.75 11.81
C ASN A 128 -9.75 -4.76 13.14
N LEU A 129 -11.08 -4.64 13.12
CA LEU A 129 -11.91 -4.83 14.31
C LEU A 129 -12.00 -6.31 14.67
N ARG A 130 -11.71 -6.63 15.91
CA ARG A 130 -11.82 -7.99 16.46
C ARG A 130 -12.83 -8.00 17.60
N ARG A 131 -13.56 -9.12 17.72
CA ARG A 131 -14.49 -9.34 18.82
C ARG A 131 -13.74 -9.90 20.00
N ARG A 132 -13.88 -9.25 21.16
CA ARG A 132 -13.37 -9.68 22.45
C ARG A 132 -14.30 -10.73 23.08
N GLN A 133 -13.81 -11.38 24.13
CA GLN A 133 -14.61 -12.37 24.89
C GLN A 133 -15.83 -11.74 25.58
N ASP A 134 -15.78 -10.45 25.95
CA ASP A 134 -16.90 -9.70 26.52
C ASP A 134 -17.93 -9.23 25.47
N GLY A 135 -17.73 -9.59 24.19
CA GLY A 135 -18.62 -9.27 23.08
C GLY A 135 -18.40 -7.90 22.46
N LEU A 136 -17.55 -7.05 23.03
CA LEU A 136 -17.17 -5.77 22.46
C LEU A 136 -16.22 -5.94 21.27
N LEU A 137 -16.13 -4.92 20.43
CA LEU A 137 -15.16 -4.84 19.35
C LEU A 137 -13.98 -3.97 19.80
N GLU A 138 -12.77 -4.37 19.43
CA GLU A 138 -11.55 -3.60 19.63
C GLU A 138 -10.79 -3.47 18.31
N LEU A 139 -10.05 -2.39 18.13
CA LEU A 139 -9.14 -2.24 17.00
C LEU A 139 -7.84 -2.99 17.31
N SER A 140 -7.52 -4.01 16.51
CA SER A 140 -6.33 -4.84 16.74
C SER A 140 -5.03 -4.21 16.22
N SER A 141 -5.10 -3.04 15.59
CA SER A 141 -3.95 -2.37 14.98
C SER A 141 -3.12 -1.62 16.01
N GLU A 142 -1.80 -1.77 15.93
CA GLU A 142 -0.83 -1.01 16.74
C GLU A 142 -0.48 0.30 16.01
N ILE A 143 -1.21 1.35 16.32
CA ILE A 143 -1.16 2.64 15.59
C ILE A 143 0.26 3.22 15.53
N ASP A 144 1.02 3.15 16.62
CA ASP A 144 2.39 3.69 16.65
C ASP A 144 3.34 2.90 15.74
N ARG A 145 3.16 1.59 15.66
CA ARG A 145 3.94 0.73 14.75
C ARG A 145 3.60 0.98 13.30
N ILE A 146 2.32 1.17 13.00
CA ILE A 146 1.87 1.54 11.65
C ILE A 146 2.46 2.89 11.25
N GLU A 147 2.51 3.86 12.17
CA GLU A 147 3.12 5.16 11.90
C GLU A 147 4.64 5.07 11.69
N GLU A 148 5.34 4.24 12.44
CA GLU A 148 6.77 3.99 12.26
C GLU A 148 7.04 3.47 10.84
N MET A 149 6.29 2.44 10.39
CA MET A 149 6.39 1.91 9.03
C MET A 149 6.05 2.96 7.97
N LEU A 150 5.01 3.77 8.21
CA LEU A 150 4.60 4.83 7.27
C LEU A 150 5.66 5.93 7.16
N SER A 151 6.30 6.29 8.28
CA SER A 151 7.38 7.28 8.31
C SER A 151 8.59 6.79 7.52
N ASP A 152 8.93 5.52 7.61
CA ASP A 152 9.97 4.90 6.81
C ASP A 152 9.60 4.87 5.33
N HIS A 153 8.38 4.43 5.01
CA HIS A 153 7.83 4.44 3.65
C HIS A 153 7.92 5.83 2.99
N HIS A 154 7.63 6.90 3.72
CA HIS A 154 7.69 8.27 3.18
C HIS A 154 9.11 8.69 2.80
N ARG A 155 10.15 8.14 3.43
CA ARG A 155 11.56 8.49 3.14
C ARG A 155 12.12 7.75 1.92
N ILE A 156 11.55 6.62 1.54
CA ILE A 156 12.06 5.82 0.43
C ILE A 156 11.83 6.52 -0.90
N ASP A 157 12.90 6.65 -1.66
CA ASP A 157 12.87 7.09 -3.05
C ASP A 157 12.77 5.86 -3.98
N GLY A 158 11.54 5.49 -4.31
CA GLY A 158 11.26 4.36 -5.20
C GLY A 158 11.70 4.59 -6.65
N TRP A 159 11.93 5.84 -7.07
CA TRP A 159 12.46 6.11 -8.41
C TRP A 159 13.83 5.50 -8.62
N LYS A 160 14.69 5.51 -7.59
CA LYS A 160 16.00 4.85 -7.64
C LYS A 160 15.89 3.34 -7.88
N LEU A 161 14.81 2.72 -7.42
CA LEU A 161 14.55 1.29 -7.62
C LEU A 161 13.97 1.05 -9.03
N ILE A 162 13.06 1.90 -9.50
CA ILE A 162 12.45 1.83 -10.84
C ILE A 162 13.53 2.02 -11.93
N GLU A 163 14.37 3.03 -11.78
CA GLU A 163 15.40 3.40 -12.77
C GLU A 163 16.72 2.63 -12.59
N SER A 164 16.75 1.65 -11.68
CA SER A 164 17.94 0.83 -11.48
C SER A 164 18.36 0.11 -12.78
N PRO A 165 19.64 -0.23 -12.97
CA PRO A 165 20.12 -0.89 -14.18
C PRO A 165 19.63 -2.32 -14.34
N ARG A 166 18.93 -2.87 -13.35
CA ARG A 166 18.32 -4.19 -13.42
C ARG A 166 17.22 -4.22 -14.48
N ASN A 167 17.13 -5.30 -15.25
CA ASN A 167 16.10 -5.49 -16.29
C ASN A 167 14.74 -5.86 -15.63
N LEU A 168 14.18 -4.92 -14.85
CA LEU A 168 12.92 -5.06 -14.16
C LEU A 168 11.81 -4.40 -14.95
N GLN A 169 10.73 -5.11 -15.23
CA GLN A 169 9.53 -4.51 -15.81
C GLN A 169 8.73 -3.80 -14.70
N VAL A 170 8.39 -2.54 -14.92
CA VAL A 170 7.61 -1.75 -13.95
C VAL A 170 6.37 -1.18 -14.62
N SER A 171 5.21 -1.58 -14.11
CA SER A 171 3.92 -1.07 -14.57
C SER A 171 3.25 -0.27 -13.45
N MET A 172 2.77 0.92 -13.77
CA MET A 172 2.04 1.76 -12.84
C MET A 172 0.58 1.91 -13.30
N CYS A 173 -0.36 1.71 -12.38
CA CYS A 173 -1.78 1.99 -12.59
C CYS A 173 -2.23 3.08 -11.60
N VAL A 174 -2.81 4.14 -12.11
CA VAL A 174 -3.22 5.32 -11.32
C VAL A 174 -4.72 5.54 -11.43
N GLY A 175 -5.37 5.88 -10.34
CA GLY A 175 -6.76 6.34 -10.36
C GLY A 175 -6.87 7.79 -10.82
N GLY A 176 -7.62 8.05 -11.91
CA GLY A 176 -7.75 9.40 -12.47
C GLY A 176 -8.37 10.43 -11.52
N ARG A 177 -9.12 9.96 -10.50
CA ARG A 177 -9.67 10.80 -9.42
C ARG A 177 -8.84 10.78 -8.14
N SER A 178 -7.74 10.00 -8.11
CA SER A 178 -6.82 9.95 -6.99
C SER A 178 -5.92 11.18 -6.97
N LYS A 179 -5.49 11.58 -5.78
CA LYS A 179 -4.49 12.63 -5.57
C LYS A 179 -3.20 12.08 -4.96
N VAL A 180 -3.06 10.76 -4.90
CA VAL A 180 -1.92 10.10 -4.26
C VAL A 180 -0.67 10.20 -5.14
N VAL A 181 -0.83 10.02 -6.44
CA VAL A 181 0.28 10.13 -7.40
C VAL A 181 0.33 11.56 -7.94
N SER A 182 1.46 12.21 -7.74
CA SER A 182 1.65 13.59 -8.19
C SER A 182 1.70 13.68 -9.73
N PRO A 183 1.30 14.82 -10.33
CA PRO A 183 1.45 15.03 -11.78
C PRO A 183 2.90 14.87 -12.25
N LEU A 184 3.88 15.27 -11.44
CA LEU A 184 5.30 15.09 -11.76
C LEU A 184 5.69 13.60 -11.82
N SER A 185 5.18 12.80 -10.91
CA SER A 185 5.42 11.34 -10.91
C SER A 185 4.76 10.65 -12.08
N GLN A 186 3.55 11.07 -12.46
CA GLN A 186 2.89 10.57 -13.67
C GLN A 186 3.70 10.93 -14.92
N GLN A 187 4.10 12.20 -15.06
CA GLN A 187 4.91 12.66 -16.18
C GLN A 187 6.24 11.90 -16.27
N ARG A 188 6.92 11.67 -15.14
CA ARG A 188 8.17 10.89 -15.10
C ARG A 188 7.95 9.46 -15.58
N MET A 189 6.86 8.83 -15.18
CA MET A 189 6.53 7.47 -15.63
C MET A 189 6.19 7.42 -17.13
N GLU A 190 5.50 8.44 -17.66
CA GLU A 190 5.27 8.59 -19.10
C GLU A 190 6.56 8.76 -19.88
N ASP A 191 7.51 9.55 -19.36
CA ASP A 191 8.83 9.75 -19.99
C ASP A 191 9.62 8.44 -20.03
N LEU A 192 9.60 7.66 -18.95
CA LEU A 192 10.19 6.33 -18.90
C LEU A 192 9.54 5.38 -19.91
N GLN A 193 8.21 5.36 -19.96
CA GLN A 193 7.48 4.54 -20.95
C GLN A 193 7.82 4.93 -22.39
N ARG A 194 7.97 6.22 -22.68
CA ARG A 194 8.40 6.67 -24.01
C ARG A 194 9.83 6.24 -24.35
N SER A 195 10.71 6.22 -23.36
CA SER A 195 12.10 5.80 -23.54
C SER A 195 12.28 4.30 -23.73
N ASP A 196 11.50 3.51 -22.99
CA ASP A 196 11.53 2.04 -23.06
C ASP A 196 10.13 1.45 -22.75
N PRO A 197 9.26 1.34 -23.76
CA PRO A 197 7.90 0.81 -23.59
C PRO A 197 7.85 -0.69 -23.31
N THR A 198 8.96 -1.41 -23.45
CA THR A 198 9.05 -2.82 -23.09
C THR A 198 9.27 -3.02 -21.60
N ARG A 199 9.85 -2.03 -20.95
CA ARG A 199 10.20 -2.04 -19.53
C ARG A 199 9.21 -1.27 -18.67
N TYR A 200 8.67 -0.16 -19.16
CA TYR A 200 7.81 0.74 -18.38
C TYR A 200 6.44 0.91 -19.00
N SER A 201 5.43 0.93 -18.17
CA SER A 201 4.07 1.26 -18.61
C SER A 201 3.31 2.04 -17.54
N LEU A 202 2.53 3.03 -17.99
CA LEU A 202 1.57 3.77 -17.18
C LEU A 202 0.17 3.58 -17.74
N GLU A 203 -0.79 3.34 -16.87
CA GLU A 203 -2.21 3.35 -17.20
C GLU A 203 -2.99 4.17 -16.19
N VAL A 204 -3.89 5.01 -16.67
CA VAL A 204 -4.78 5.81 -15.82
C VAL A 204 -6.20 5.29 -15.98
N ILE A 205 -6.79 4.85 -14.87
CA ILE A 205 -8.21 4.47 -14.82
C ILE A 205 -9.00 5.69 -14.38
N GLU A 206 -9.54 6.46 -15.36
CA GLU A 206 -10.19 7.76 -15.15
C GLU A 206 -11.33 7.75 -14.13
N THR A 207 -12.04 6.63 -14.02
CA THR A 207 -13.20 6.48 -13.14
C THR A 207 -12.85 6.08 -11.71
N ALA A 208 -11.59 5.73 -11.44
CA ALA A 208 -11.14 5.26 -10.13
C ALA A 208 -10.53 6.37 -9.27
N GLY A 209 -10.74 6.28 -7.96
CA GLY A 209 -9.97 6.99 -6.95
C GLY A 209 -8.83 6.11 -6.43
N HIS A 210 -8.39 6.37 -5.20
CA HIS A 210 -7.31 5.60 -4.56
C HIS A 210 -7.59 4.10 -4.41
N TRP A 211 -8.83 3.73 -4.27
CA TRP A 211 -9.25 2.33 -4.06
C TRP A 211 -9.61 1.66 -5.41
N LEU A 212 -8.62 1.51 -6.31
CA LEU A 212 -8.79 0.94 -7.65
C LEU A 212 -9.62 -0.35 -7.66
N HIS A 213 -9.38 -1.24 -6.70
CA HIS A 213 -10.05 -2.53 -6.58
C HIS A 213 -11.52 -2.43 -6.13
N VAL A 214 -11.93 -1.27 -5.61
CA VAL A 214 -13.32 -0.98 -5.23
C VAL A 214 -14.02 -0.19 -6.33
N ASP A 215 -13.34 0.85 -6.84
CA ASP A 215 -13.92 1.83 -7.76
C ASP A 215 -13.99 1.30 -9.20
N ALA A 216 -13.04 0.45 -9.60
CA ALA A 216 -12.87 -0.01 -10.98
C ALA A 216 -12.24 -1.42 -11.05
N ALA A 217 -12.87 -2.40 -10.40
CA ALA A 217 -12.32 -3.76 -10.28
C ALA A 217 -12.04 -4.41 -11.64
N GLU A 218 -12.98 -4.32 -12.59
CA GLU A 218 -12.81 -4.93 -13.92
C GLU A 218 -11.68 -4.29 -14.74
N PRO A 219 -11.58 -2.94 -14.88
CA PRO A 219 -10.42 -2.31 -15.51
C PRO A 219 -9.09 -2.68 -14.83
N LEU A 220 -9.06 -2.75 -13.49
CA LEU A 220 -7.86 -3.15 -12.76
C LEU A 220 -7.48 -4.61 -13.07
N LEU A 221 -8.43 -5.54 -13.15
CA LEU A 221 -8.17 -6.92 -13.53
C LEU A 221 -7.66 -7.03 -14.97
N GLN A 222 -8.18 -6.22 -15.90
CA GLN A 222 -7.67 -6.14 -17.27
C GLN A 222 -6.24 -5.60 -17.30
N PHE A 223 -5.94 -4.55 -16.53
CA PHE A 223 -4.58 -4.02 -16.38
C PHE A 223 -3.61 -5.10 -15.90
N ILE A 224 -3.95 -5.80 -14.82
CA ILE A 224 -3.10 -6.86 -14.25
C ILE A 224 -2.97 -8.02 -15.24
N GLY A 225 -4.11 -8.53 -15.77
CA GLY A 225 -4.13 -9.70 -16.63
C GLY A 225 -3.37 -9.51 -17.95
N SER A 226 -3.40 -8.30 -18.53
CA SER A 226 -2.68 -7.99 -19.76
C SER A 226 -1.16 -7.94 -19.58
N ARG A 227 -0.68 -7.86 -18.36
CA ARG A 227 0.75 -7.72 -18.00
C ARG A 227 1.33 -8.96 -17.33
N LEU A 228 0.50 -9.85 -16.82
CA LEU A 228 0.98 -11.15 -16.34
C LEU A 228 1.45 -11.98 -17.54
N ARG A 229 2.68 -12.49 -17.45
CA ARG A 229 3.19 -13.45 -18.43
C ARG A 229 2.42 -14.76 -18.30
N SER A 230 2.01 -15.31 -19.42
CA SER A 230 1.38 -16.63 -19.53
C SER A 230 2.41 -17.76 -19.42
#